data_e31400fea547c037f5e8306217a4b27b
#
_entry.id   e31400fea547c037f5e8306217a4b27b
#
_cell.length_a   1.000
_cell.length_b   1.000
_cell.length_c   1.000
_cell.angle_alpha   90.00
_cell.angle_beta   90.00
_cell.angle_gamma   90.00
#
_symmetry.space_group_name_H-M   'P 1'
#
loop_
_entity.id
_entity.type
_entity.pdbx_description
1 polymer ?
#
loop_
_entity_poly.entity_id
_entity_poly.type
_entity_poly.pdbx_seq_one_letter_code
_entity_poly.pdbx_strand_id
1 'polypeptide(L)'
;QIIKTAPGITCVSGAMLLLTHAPECGKNGILVMGDVAVTPVPDANQLAQIAICTAQTAKAVAGIETPKVAMLSFSTKGSAKHEVVDKVVEATKIAKEMAPTLDLDGEMQADAALVPEVGASKAPGSQVAGQANVLVVPSLEVGNISYKLVQRLGHADAIGPILQGIARPVNDLSRGCSIEDVYRMIAITANQAIAAKANH
;
A
#
# COMPACT_ATOMS: atom_id res chain seq x y z
N GLN A 1 0.61 -5.92 -22.92
CA GLN A 1 1.07 -5.44 -24.24
C GLN A 1 0.22 -4.31 -24.83
N ILE A 2 -1.09 -4.28 -24.55
CA ILE A 2 -2.02 -3.26 -25.09
C ILE A 2 -2.00 -2.00 -24.22
N ILE A 3 -2.20 -2.13 -22.88
CA ILE A 3 -2.34 -0.99 -21.98
C ILE A 3 -0.99 -0.46 -21.51
N LYS A 4 0.00 -1.33 -21.34
CA LYS A 4 1.36 -1.03 -20.81
C LYS A 4 1.35 -0.54 -19.36
N THR A 5 2.53 -0.41 -18.78
CA THR A 5 2.73 0.23 -17.47
C THR A 5 2.68 1.75 -17.61
N ALA A 6 2.43 2.43 -16.51
CA ALA A 6 2.52 3.87 -16.42
C ALA A 6 3.96 4.37 -16.67
N PRO A 7 4.17 5.61 -17.16
CA PRO A 7 5.50 6.15 -17.35
C PRO A 7 6.35 6.06 -16.08
N GLY A 8 7.58 5.55 -16.22
CA GLY A 8 8.51 5.36 -15.09
C GLY A 8 8.22 4.15 -14.20
N ILE A 9 7.17 3.38 -14.47
CA ILE A 9 6.79 2.17 -13.73
C ILE A 9 7.09 0.93 -14.57
N THR A 10 7.73 -0.05 -13.97
CA THR A 10 8.13 -1.30 -14.64
C THR A 10 7.33 -2.52 -14.16
N CYS A 11 6.62 -2.41 -13.05
CA CYS A 11 5.81 -3.50 -12.50
C CYS A 11 4.35 -3.09 -12.29
N VAL A 12 3.47 -4.07 -12.41
CA VAL A 12 2.06 -3.95 -12.01
C VAL A 12 1.91 -4.53 -10.62
N SER A 13 1.07 -3.94 -9.81
CA SER A 13 0.77 -4.42 -8.45
C SER A 13 -0.72 -4.28 -8.15
N GLY A 14 -1.16 -4.85 -7.04
CA GLY A 14 -2.54 -4.78 -6.60
C GLY A 14 -2.67 -4.26 -5.17
N ALA A 15 -3.44 -3.21 -4.96
CA ALA A 15 -3.74 -2.70 -3.63
C ALA A 15 -5.08 -3.21 -3.10
N MET A 16 -5.17 -3.33 -1.77
CA MET A 16 -6.41 -3.61 -1.05
C MET A 16 -6.77 -2.40 -0.20
N LEU A 17 -7.99 -1.90 -0.36
CA LEU A 17 -8.57 -0.91 0.53
C LEU A 17 -9.22 -1.66 1.70
N LEU A 18 -8.80 -1.35 2.91
CA LEU A 18 -9.30 -1.95 4.14
C LEU A 18 -10.11 -0.92 4.92
N LEU A 19 -11.38 -1.21 5.18
CA LEU A 19 -12.23 -0.44 6.08
C LEU A 19 -12.30 -1.22 7.38
N THR A 20 -11.57 -0.75 8.39
CA THR A 20 -11.44 -1.42 9.67
C THR A 20 -12.42 -0.85 10.70
N HIS A 21 -12.64 -1.56 11.80
CA HIS A 21 -13.40 -1.07 12.95
C HIS A 21 -12.49 -0.38 14.00
N ALA A 22 -11.26 -0.03 13.61
CA ALA A 22 -10.24 0.64 14.42
C ALA A 22 -10.05 2.09 13.93
N PRO A 23 -10.91 3.04 14.33
CA PRO A 23 -10.88 4.43 13.82
C PRO A 23 -9.58 5.17 14.14
N GLU A 24 -8.83 4.70 15.13
CA GLU A 24 -7.49 5.19 15.49
C GLU A 24 -6.40 4.81 14.48
N CYS A 25 -6.64 3.77 13.65
CA CYS A 25 -5.69 3.33 12.63
C CYS A 25 -5.97 4.01 11.28
N GLY A 26 -4.91 4.38 10.58
CA GLY A 26 -5.00 4.98 9.26
C GLY A 26 -5.77 6.30 9.23
N LYS A 27 -6.64 6.49 8.24
CA LYS A 27 -7.55 7.65 8.18
C LYS A 27 -8.94 7.22 8.62
N ASN A 28 -9.27 7.40 9.90
CA ASN A 28 -10.56 7.00 10.47
C ASN A 28 -10.90 5.52 10.19
N GLY A 29 -9.95 4.62 10.39
CA GLY A 29 -10.11 3.19 10.12
C GLY A 29 -9.87 2.78 8.67
N ILE A 30 -9.52 3.71 7.77
CA ILE A 30 -9.23 3.42 6.37
C ILE A 30 -7.73 3.23 6.18
N LEU A 31 -7.34 2.09 5.63
CA LEU A 31 -5.96 1.72 5.29
C LEU A 31 -5.90 1.25 3.84
N VAL A 32 -4.77 1.50 3.16
CA VAL A 32 -4.49 0.91 1.85
C VAL A 32 -3.24 0.05 1.94
N MET A 33 -3.34 -1.21 1.52
CA MET A 33 -2.24 -2.19 1.59
C MET A 33 -1.82 -2.62 0.19
N GLY A 34 -0.53 -2.62 -0.11
CA GLY A 34 0.05 -3.08 -1.38
C GLY A 34 1.42 -3.78 -1.18
N ASP A 35 1.81 -4.71 -2.04
CA ASP A 35 1.07 -5.49 -3.02
C ASP A 35 0.39 -6.70 -2.37
N VAL A 36 -0.82 -7.00 -2.78
CA VAL A 36 -1.58 -8.13 -2.20
C VAL A 36 -2.04 -9.14 -3.26
N ALA A 37 -1.76 -8.91 -4.56
CA ALA A 37 -2.43 -9.65 -5.61
C ALA A 37 -1.59 -10.00 -6.86
N VAL A 38 -0.46 -9.34 -7.14
CA VAL A 38 0.16 -9.43 -8.48
C VAL A 38 1.62 -9.88 -8.46
N THR A 39 2.51 -9.18 -7.74
CA THR A 39 3.97 -9.42 -7.81
C THR A 39 4.45 -10.27 -6.62
N PRO A 40 4.77 -11.57 -6.84
CA PRO A 40 5.05 -12.49 -5.72
C PRO A 40 6.24 -12.08 -4.86
N VAL A 41 7.37 -11.84 -5.49
CA VAL A 41 8.63 -11.50 -4.81
C VAL A 41 9.23 -10.26 -5.49
N PRO A 42 8.81 -9.05 -5.12
CA PRO A 42 9.37 -7.84 -5.70
C PRO A 42 10.82 -7.67 -5.28
N ASP A 43 11.66 -7.19 -6.20
CA ASP A 43 12.97 -6.65 -5.86
C ASP A 43 12.84 -5.26 -5.20
N ALA A 44 13.96 -4.65 -4.79
CA ALA A 44 13.93 -3.35 -4.10
C ALA A 44 13.36 -2.23 -4.98
N ASN A 45 13.66 -2.22 -6.28
CA ASN A 45 13.13 -1.23 -7.22
C ASN A 45 11.62 -1.40 -7.42
N GLN A 46 11.16 -2.64 -7.61
CA GLN A 46 9.74 -2.95 -7.74
C GLN A 46 8.97 -2.59 -6.47
N LEU A 47 9.53 -2.91 -5.29
CA LEU A 47 8.90 -2.59 -4.02
C LEU A 47 8.80 -1.07 -3.79
N ALA A 48 9.79 -0.30 -4.19
CA ALA A 48 9.74 1.15 -4.19
C ALA A 48 8.62 1.70 -5.11
N GLN A 49 8.49 1.15 -6.31
CA GLN A 49 7.41 1.54 -7.24
C GLN A 49 6.03 1.14 -6.70
N ILE A 50 5.91 -0.03 -6.08
CA ILE A 50 4.68 -0.48 -5.39
C ILE A 50 4.27 0.55 -4.33
N ALA A 51 5.22 1.03 -3.53
CA ALA A 51 4.94 2.03 -2.50
C ALA A 51 4.37 3.33 -3.08
N ILE A 52 4.98 3.86 -4.14
CA ILE A 52 4.53 5.08 -4.81
C ILE A 52 3.15 4.87 -5.45
N CYS A 53 2.94 3.76 -6.14
CA CYS A 53 1.65 3.43 -6.75
C CYS A 53 0.55 3.25 -5.69
N THR A 54 0.88 2.64 -4.54
CA THR A 54 -0.10 2.45 -3.45
C THR A 54 -0.48 3.78 -2.81
N ALA A 55 0.47 4.71 -2.66
CA ALA A 55 0.18 6.07 -2.21
C ALA A 55 -0.74 6.83 -3.20
N GLN A 56 -0.49 6.69 -4.51
CA GLN A 56 -1.34 7.28 -5.54
C GLN A 56 -2.76 6.69 -5.52
N THR A 57 -2.86 5.38 -5.34
CA THR A 57 -4.15 4.68 -5.18
C THR A 57 -4.90 5.18 -3.94
N ALA A 58 -4.20 5.38 -2.81
CA ALA A 58 -4.78 5.91 -1.59
C ALA A 58 -5.37 7.32 -1.81
N LYS A 59 -4.69 8.18 -2.55
CA LYS A 59 -5.23 9.50 -2.94
C LYS A 59 -6.45 9.37 -3.83
N ALA A 60 -6.36 8.57 -4.88
CA ALA A 60 -7.38 8.50 -5.92
C ALA A 60 -8.70 7.88 -5.46
N VAL A 61 -8.64 6.86 -4.57
CA VAL A 61 -9.83 6.04 -4.26
C VAL A 61 -10.20 6.02 -2.78
N ALA A 62 -9.26 6.27 -1.87
CA ALA A 62 -9.54 6.25 -0.43
C ALA A 62 -9.72 7.66 0.18
N GLY A 63 -9.60 8.71 -0.61
CA GLY A 63 -9.68 10.10 -0.14
C GLY A 63 -8.58 10.46 0.86
N ILE A 64 -7.46 9.76 0.84
CA ILE A 64 -6.30 10.04 1.69
C ILE A 64 -5.42 11.06 0.98
N GLU A 65 -5.63 12.33 1.22
CA GLU A 65 -4.90 13.42 0.55
C GLU A 65 -3.42 13.43 0.89
N THR A 66 -3.08 13.07 2.13
CA THR A 66 -1.70 12.97 2.64
C THR A 66 -1.38 11.52 3.00
N PRO A 67 -0.96 10.69 2.02
CA PRO A 67 -0.53 9.33 2.28
C PRO A 67 0.71 9.30 3.16
N LYS A 68 0.66 8.54 4.25
CA LYS A 68 1.78 8.21 5.12
C LYS A 68 2.13 6.75 4.91
N VAL A 69 3.20 6.51 4.16
CA VAL A 69 3.57 5.19 3.65
C VAL A 69 4.57 4.51 4.56
N ALA A 70 4.17 3.41 5.17
CA ALA A 70 5.06 2.55 5.95
C ALA A 70 5.56 1.36 5.11
N MET A 71 6.88 1.26 4.95
CA MET A 71 7.55 0.11 4.34
C MET A 71 7.72 -0.96 5.41
N LEU A 72 6.89 -2.01 5.36
CA LEU A 72 6.78 -2.99 6.43
C LEU A 72 7.85 -4.08 6.37
N SER A 73 8.31 -4.47 7.56
CA SER A 73 9.25 -5.55 7.79
C SER A 73 9.02 -6.13 9.18
N PHE A 74 9.70 -7.21 9.52
CA PHE A 74 9.81 -7.67 10.92
C PHE A 74 10.89 -6.91 11.71
N SER A 75 11.62 -5.99 11.08
CA SER A 75 12.60 -5.08 11.68
C SER A 75 12.04 -3.65 11.73
N THR A 76 12.48 -2.88 12.72
CA THR A 76 12.26 -1.43 12.79
C THR A 76 13.60 -0.74 12.99
N LYS A 77 14.00 0.10 12.01
CA LYS A 77 15.21 0.93 12.06
C LYS A 77 16.48 0.16 12.47
N GLY A 78 16.69 -1.01 11.82
CA GLY A 78 17.87 -1.83 12.03
C GLY A 78 17.82 -2.76 13.24
N SER A 79 16.63 -2.99 13.83
CA SER A 79 16.48 -3.89 14.97
C SER A 79 16.79 -5.36 14.65
N ALA A 80 16.76 -5.75 13.37
CA ALA A 80 17.15 -7.07 12.88
C ALA A 80 18.00 -6.95 11.61
N LYS A 81 18.84 -7.96 11.35
CA LYS A 81 19.68 -8.04 10.15
C LYS A 81 19.35 -9.31 9.38
N HIS A 82 18.89 -9.16 8.14
CA HIS A 82 18.59 -10.27 7.23
C HIS A 82 18.41 -9.72 5.81
N GLU A 83 18.69 -10.51 4.79
CA GLU A 83 18.56 -10.09 3.39
C GLU A 83 17.17 -9.55 3.02
N VAL A 84 16.10 -10.12 3.60
CA VAL A 84 14.73 -9.62 3.36
C VAL A 84 14.48 -8.26 4.04
N VAL A 85 15.21 -7.93 5.10
CA VAL A 85 15.21 -6.60 5.74
C VAL A 85 15.97 -5.62 4.85
N ASP A 86 17.17 -6.01 4.40
CA ASP A 86 18.03 -5.18 3.55
C ASP A 86 17.30 -4.76 2.27
N LYS A 87 16.50 -5.67 1.68
CA LYS A 87 15.63 -5.35 0.55
C LYS A 87 14.64 -4.22 0.85
N VAL A 88 13.99 -4.23 2.01
CA VAL A 88 13.03 -3.18 2.40
C VAL A 88 13.74 -1.86 2.70
N VAL A 89 14.90 -1.90 3.32
CA VAL A 89 15.75 -0.72 3.56
C VAL A 89 16.14 -0.07 2.25
N GLU A 90 16.63 -0.85 1.29
CA GLU A 90 17.01 -0.34 -0.04
C GLU A 90 15.79 0.19 -0.80
N ALA A 91 14.67 -0.54 -0.79
CA ALA A 91 13.41 -0.08 -1.39
C ALA A 91 12.93 1.26 -0.80
N THR A 92 13.06 1.44 0.52
CA THR A 92 12.72 2.69 1.20
C THR A 92 13.57 3.86 0.71
N LYS A 93 14.87 3.64 0.56
CA LYS A 93 15.80 4.64 0.02
C LYS A 93 15.43 5.02 -1.41
N ILE A 94 15.26 4.03 -2.28
CA ILE A 94 14.87 4.25 -3.69
C ILE A 94 13.54 5.01 -3.77
N ALA A 95 12.54 4.64 -2.98
CA ALA A 95 11.23 5.30 -2.97
C ALA A 95 11.32 6.77 -2.55
N LYS A 96 12.17 7.10 -1.56
CA LYS A 96 12.43 8.48 -1.14
C LYS A 96 13.14 9.29 -2.24
N GLU A 97 14.03 8.69 -2.99
CA GLU A 97 14.69 9.34 -4.14
C GLU A 97 13.71 9.58 -5.30
N MET A 98 12.84 8.61 -5.59
CA MET A 98 11.83 8.71 -6.67
C MET A 98 10.70 9.68 -6.34
N ALA A 99 10.32 9.80 -5.06
CA ALA A 99 9.20 10.61 -4.61
C ALA A 99 9.55 11.40 -3.33
N PRO A 100 10.43 12.41 -3.41
CA PRO A 100 11.00 13.11 -2.24
C PRO A 100 9.96 13.90 -1.42
N THR A 101 8.78 14.17 -1.98
CA THR A 101 7.69 14.87 -1.29
C THR A 101 6.66 13.95 -0.65
N LEU A 102 6.83 12.63 -0.82
CA LEU A 102 5.94 11.63 -0.22
C LEU A 102 6.38 11.34 1.21
N ASP A 103 5.44 11.43 2.15
CA ASP A 103 5.65 10.96 3.51
C ASP A 103 5.80 9.43 3.50
N LEU A 104 7.03 8.96 3.39
CA LEU A 104 7.38 7.54 3.30
C LEU A 104 8.53 7.24 4.25
N ASP A 105 8.39 6.17 5.03
CA ASP A 105 9.45 5.73 5.94
C ASP A 105 9.44 4.23 6.14
N GLY A 106 10.55 3.70 6.60
CA GLY A 106 10.81 2.28 6.85
C GLY A 106 12.31 2.02 7.04
N GLU A 107 12.71 0.80 7.23
CA GLU A 107 11.80 -0.32 7.45
C GLU A 107 11.17 -0.23 8.85
N MET A 108 9.95 -0.70 9.00
CA MET A 108 9.30 -0.75 10.32
C MET A 108 8.31 -1.92 10.44
N GLN A 109 8.12 -2.36 11.68
CA GLN A 109 7.12 -3.36 12.03
C GLN A 109 5.71 -2.75 11.97
N ALA A 110 4.69 -3.58 11.79
CA ALA A 110 3.31 -3.13 11.66
C ALA A 110 2.78 -2.41 12.93
N ASP A 111 3.19 -2.85 14.12
CA ASP A 111 2.86 -2.18 15.37
C ASP A 111 3.49 -0.78 15.45
N ALA A 112 4.74 -0.64 15.04
CA ALA A 112 5.42 0.66 14.98
C ALA A 112 4.80 1.59 13.92
N ALA A 113 4.26 1.05 12.83
CA ALA A 113 3.59 1.83 11.80
C ALA A 113 2.23 2.36 12.25
N LEU A 114 1.47 1.59 13.04
CA LEU A 114 0.06 1.85 13.32
C LEU A 114 -0.20 2.42 14.73
N VAL A 115 0.63 2.07 15.71
CA VAL A 115 0.39 2.43 17.13
C VAL A 115 1.29 3.60 17.52
N PRO A 116 0.74 4.79 17.88
CA PRO A 116 1.53 5.99 18.14
C PRO A 116 2.63 5.82 19.19
N GLU A 117 2.33 5.18 20.31
CA GLU A 117 3.30 4.96 21.41
C GLU A 117 4.44 4.04 20.98
N VAL A 118 4.12 2.99 20.19
CA VAL A 118 5.11 2.07 19.66
C VAL A 118 5.98 2.77 18.61
N GLY A 119 5.35 3.55 17.73
CA GLY A 119 6.06 4.35 16.73
C GLY A 119 7.02 5.35 17.34
N ALA A 120 6.58 6.08 18.37
CA ALA A 120 7.42 7.04 19.09
C ALA A 120 8.62 6.36 19.76
N SER A 121 8.44 5.14 20.28
CA SER A 121 9.50 4.37 20.94
C SER A 121 10.49 3.74 19.96
N LYS A 122 9.98 3.06 18.91
CA LYS A 122 10.81 2.26 17.98
C LYS A 122 11.39 3.04 16.82
N ALA A 123 10.75 4.15 16.42
CA ALA A 123 11.16 4.99 15.29
C ALA A 123 11.04 6.48 15.62
N PRO A 124 11.77 6.99 16.63
CA PRO A 124 11.69 8.38 17.06
C PRO A 124 12.05 9.32 15.92
N GLY A 125 11.26 10.39 15.74
CA GLY A 125 11.42 11.38 14.68
C GLY A 125 10.83 11.00 13.32
N SER A 126 10.27 9.80 13.16
CA SER A 126 9.56 9.42 11.94
C SER A 126 8.23 10.19 11.82
N GLN A 127 7.96 10.72 10.62
CA GLN A 127 6.69 11.39 10.31
C GLN A 127 5.58 10.38 9.91
N VAL A 128 5.90 9.10 9.85
CA VAL A 128 5.02 8.01 9.41
C VAL A 128 4.69 7.06 10.54
N ALA A 129 5.67 6.73 11.39
CA ALA A 129 5.48 5.78 12.49
C ALA A 129 4.36 6.21 13.43
N GLY A 130 3.48 5.27 13.77
CA GLY A 130 2.31 5.48 14.63
C GLY A 130 1.13 6.17 13.95
N GLN A 131 1.21 6.51 12.67
CA GLN A 131 0.15 7.22 11.95
C GLN A 131 0.08 6.84 10.46
N ALA A 132 0.63 5.67 10.11
CA ALA A 132 0.60 5.19 8.74
C ALA A 132 -0.84 4.91 8.28
N ASN A 133 -1.15 5.29 7.04
CA ASN A 133 -2.42 5.01 6.38
C ASN A 133 -2.24 4.23 5.08
N VAL A 134 -0.98 4.03 4.65
CA VAL A 134 -0.59 3.16 3.55
C VAL A 134 0.46 2.18 4.05
N LEU A 135 0.21 0.89 3.85
CA LEU A 135 1.06 -0.20 4.31
C LEU A 135 1.62 -0.94 3.10
N VAL A 136 2.94 -0.97 2.96
CA VAL A 136 3.62 -1.68 1.87
C VAL A 136 4.31 -2.91 2.45
N VAL A 137 3.86 -4.08 2.02
CA VAL A 137 4.35 -5.37 2.50
C VAL A 137 5.52 -5.88 1.65
N PRO A 138 6.46 -6.64 2.23
CA PRO A 138 7.69 -7.04 1.55
C PRO A 138 7.52 -8.08 0.46
N SER A 139 6.38 -8.78 0.43
CA SER A 139 6.04 -9.81 -0.58
C SER A 139 4.54 -10.03 -0.66
N LEU A 140 4.09 -10.61 -1.78
CA LEU A 140 2.69 -10.95 -2.05
C LEU A 140 2.10 -11.88 -0.97
N GLU A 141 2.86 -12.89 -0.55
CA GLU A 141 2.38 -13.85 0.45
C GLU A 141 2.06 -13.16 1.78
N VAL A 142 2.93 -12.24 2.22
CA VAL A 142 2.67 -11.44 3.43
C VAL A 142 1.42 -10.60 3.23
N GLY A 143 1.28 -9.89 2.11
CA GLY A 143 0.13 -9.06 1.83
C GLY A 143 -1.18 -9.85 1.74
N ASN A 144 -1.16 -10.95 0.99
CA ASN A 144 -2.35 -11.79 0.77
C ASN A 144 -2.83 -12.46 2.07
N ILE A 145 -1.92 -12.96 2.88
CA ILE A 145 -2.25 -13.55 4.18
C ILE A 145 -2.78 -12.46 5.13
N SER A 146 -2.07 -11.33 5.23
CA SER A 146 -2.38 -10.27 6.20
C SER A 146 -3.76 -9.65 5.96
N TYR A 147 -4.08 -9.25 4.71
CA TYR A 147 -5.38 -8.63 4.48
C TYR A 147 -6.55 -9.58 4.75
N LYS A 148 -6.37 -10.89 4.45
CA LYS A 148 -7.40 -11.91 4.74
C LYS A 148 -7.58 -12.13 6.23
N LEU A 149 -6.50 -12.11 7.01
CA LEU A 149 -6.59 -12.18 8.48
C LEU A 149 -7.34 -10.97 9.05
N VAL A 150 -6.99 -9.76 8.57
CA VAL A 150 -7.69 -8.54 8.98
C VAL A 150 -9.16 -8.59 8.59
N GLN A 151 -9.47 -9.03 7.37
CA GLN A 151 -10.85 -9.18 6.90
C GLN A 151 -11.64 -10.17 7.73
N ARG A 152 -11.08 -11.38 7.99
CA ARG A 152 -11.82 -12.47 8.63
C ARG A 152 -11.85 -12.38 10.15
N LEU A 153 -10.74 -12.02 10.79
CA LEU A 153 -10.63 -11.92 12.24
C LEU A 153 -10.96 -10.53 12.76
N GLY A 154 -10.58 -9.49 12.03
CA GLY A 154 -10.85 -8.09 12.36
C GLY A 154 -12.19 -7.58 11.84
N HIS A 155 -12.97 -8.41 11.14
CA HIS A 155 -14.26 -8.05 10.52
C HIS A 155 -14.19 -6.79 9.64
N ALA A 156 -13.03 -6.52 9.05
CA ALA A 156 -12.84 -5.41 8.13
C ALA A 156 -13.44 -5.72 6.75
N ASP A 157 -13.97 -4.70 6.08
CA ASP A 157 -14.24 -4.79 4.65
C ASP A 157 -12.94 -4.66 3.87
N ALA A 158 -12.68 -5.64 2.99
CA ALA A 158 -11.53 -5.62 2.08
C ALA A 158 -12.03 -5.43 0.65
N ILE A 159 -11.75 -4.27 0.07
CA ILE A 159 -12.22 -3.87 -1.27
C ILE A 159 -11.03 -3.87 -2.23
N GLY A 160 -11.10 -4.68 -3.27
CA GLY A 160 -10.02 -4.88 -4.23
C GLY A 160 -9.97 -6.32 -4.76
N PRO A 161 -8.85 -6.72 -5.39
CA PRO A 161 -7.64 -5.92 -5.59
C PRO A 161 -7.81 -4.80 -6.62
N ILE A 162 -7.23 -3.66 -6.32
CA ILE A 162 -7.21 -2.49 -7.20
C ILE A 162 -5.88 -2.52 -7.95
N LEU A 163 -5.91 -2.69 -9.27
CA LEU A 163 -4.70 -2.72 -10.09
C LEU A 163 -4.07 -1.33 -10.20
N GLN A 164 -2.76 -1.29 -10.06
CA GLN A 164 -1.96 -0.06 -10.06
C GLN A 164 -0.66 -0.24 -10.85
N GLY A 165 -0.03 0.88 -11.24
CA GLY A 165 1.17 0.85 -12.07
C GLY A 165 0.89 0.65 -13.56
N ILE A 166 -0.36 0.70 -14.00
CA ILE A 166 -0.78 0.59 -15.41
C ILE A 166 -1.16 1.95 -16.00
N ALA A 167 -0.90 2.13 -17.30
CA ALA A 167 -1.07 3.42 -17.97
C ALA A 167 -2.53 3.90 -18.10
N ARG A 168 -3.49 3.00 -18.00
CA ARG A 168 -4.93 3.30 -18.01
C ARG A 168 -5.64 2.44 -16.96
N PRO A 169 -6.61 2.98 -16.23
CA PRO A 169 -7.33 2.24 -15.20
C PRO A 169 -8.05 1.02 -15.76
N VAL A 170 -7.69 -0.13 -15.23
CA VAL A 170 -8.35 -1.41 -15.47
C VAL A 170 -8.30 -2.20 -14.18
N ASN A 171 -9.42 -2.75 -13.76
CA ASN A 171 -9.49 -3.62 -12.60
C ASN A 171 -10.14 -4.93 -12.96
N ASP A 172 -9.76 -5.98 -12.25
CA ASP A 172 -10.31 -7.32 -12.35
C ASP A 172 -11.07 -7.67 -11.08
N LEU A 173 -12.04 -8.55 -11.20
CA LEU A 173 -12.85 -9.01 -10.09
C LEU A 173 -12.75 -10.53 -9.96
N SER A 174 -12.79 -11.02 -8.72
CA SER A 174 -12.86 -12.44 -8.44
C SER A 174 -14.14 -13.05 -9.04
N ARG A 175 -14.06 -14.30 -9.49
CA ARG A 175 -15.23 -15.09 -9.94
C ARG A 175 -16.32 -15.23 -8.88
N GLY A 176 -15.97 -15.05 -7.61
CA GLY A 176 -16.90 -15.10 -6.48
C GLY A 176 -17.29 -13.71 -5.94
N CYS A 177 -17.11 -12.63 -6.74
CA CYS A 177 -17.48 -11.29 -6.32
C CYS A 177 -19.01 -11.14 -6.21
N SER A 178 -19.43 -10.32 -5.26
CA SER A 178 -20.81 -9.92 -5.06
C SER A 178 -21.21 -8.77 -6.03
N ILE A 179 -22.50 -8.49 -6.12
CA ILE A 179 -23.00 -7.32 -6.86
C ILE A 179 -22.42 -6.02 -6.27
N GLU A 180 -22.29 -5.96 -4.96
CA GLU A 180 -21.70 -4.81 -4.25
C GLU A 180 -20.22 -4.61 -4.61
N ASP A 181 -19.45 -5.69 -4.76
CA ASP A 181 -18.05 -5.60 -5.19
C ASP A 181 -17.94 -5.03 -6.61
N VAL A 182 -18.83 -5.43 -7.52
CA VAL A 182 -18.91 -4.88 -8.88
C VAL A 182 -19.21 -3.38 -8.84
N TYR A 183 -20.20 -2.97 -8.07
CA TYR A 183 -20.58 -1.56 -7.92
C TYR A 183 -19.42 -0.72 -7.37
N ARG A 184 -18.78 -1.18 -6.29
CA ARG A 184 -17.63 -0.52 -5.69
C ARG A 184 -16.47 -0.41 -6.69
N MET A 185 -16.18 -1.48 -7.45
CA MET A 185 -15.07 -1.48 -8.41
C MET A 185 -15.34 -0.55 -9.61
N ILE A 186 -16.57 -0.38 -10.05
CA ILE A 186 -16.91 0.63 -11.06
C ILE A 186 -16.57 2.04 -10.55
N ALA A 187 -16.97 2.37 -9.32
CA ALA A 187 -16.68 3.67 -8.72
C ALA A 187 -15.17 3.90 -8.54
N ILE A 188 -14.43 2.88 -8.09
CA ILE A 188 -12.97 2.91 -7.93
C ILE A 188 -12.29 3.17 -9.29
N THR A 189 -12.66 2.42 -10.32
CA THR A 189 -12.07 2.57 -11.66
C THR A 189 -12.37 3.97 -12.26
N ALA A 190 -13.55 4.49 -12.02
CA ALA A 190 -13.90 5.85 -12.42
C ALA A 190 -13.04 6.91 -11.70
N ASN A 191 -12.85 6.77 -10.39
CA ASN A 191 -12.01 7.68 -9.62
C ASN A 191 -10.52 7.60 -10.05
N GLN A 192 -10.00 6.41 -10.33
CA GLN A 192 -8.67 6.27 -10.92
C GLN A 192 -8.56 7.00 -12.27
N ALA A 193 -9.59 6.91 -13.11
CA ALA A 193 -9.62 7.61 -14.42
C ALA A 193 -9.67 9.13 -14.27
N ILE A 194 -10.41 9.66 -13.30
CA ILE A 194 -10.46 11.08 -12.98
C ILE A 194 -9.10 11.57 -12.49
N ALA A 195 -8.49 10.85 -11.54
CA ALA A 195 -7.15 11.19 -11.02
C ALA A 195 -6.07 11.16 -12.12
N ALA A 196 -6.12 10.17 -13.02
CA ALA A 196 -5.20 10.08 -14.14
C ALA A 196 -5.31 11.26 -15.11
N LYS A 197 -6.51 11.82 -15.31
CA LYS A 197 -6.73 13.02 -16.16
C LYS A 197 -6.23 14.31 -15.49
N ALA A 198 -6.31 14.41 -14.18
CA ALA A 198 -5.88 15.59 -13.45
C ALA A 198 -4.34 15.76 -13.41
N ASN A 199 -3.60 14.68 -13.68
CA ASN A 199 -2.12 14.67 -13.71
C ASN A 199 -1.52 14.86 -15.12
N HIS A 200 -2.38 15.12 -16.12
CA HIS A 200 -2.03 15.47 -17.50
C HIS A 200 -2.41 16.93 -17.80
#